data_47d73c8fb4e6fd8b34c51417d075a3cb
#
_entry.id   47d73c8fb4e6fd8b34c51417d075a3cb
#
_cell.length_a   1.000
_cell.length_b   1.000
_cell.length_c   1.000
_cell.angle_alpha   90.00
_cell.angle_beta   90.00
_cell.angle_gamma   90.00
#
_symmetry.space_group_name_H-M   'P 1'
#
loop_
_entity.id
_entity.type
_entity.pdbx_description
1 polymer ?
#
loop_
_entity_poly.entity_id
_entity_poly.type
_entity_poly.pdbx_seq_one_letter_code
_entity_poly.pdbx_strand_id
1 'polypeptide(L)'
;MKTRLILFILLFISGFAIAGCKQQNQYRPDAKIVAAFNNKYPQSDKVEWEQKQGYYVAEFREDGIEHEAWFDGTGKWVMTESNLRYSSLPQAIREQFEKSVYSTWKKDDIDKIERAGMEAVYIIELEKEGLDTDLYYVGNGNLIKTV
;
A
#
# COMPACT_ATOMS: atom_id res chain seq x y z
N MET A 1 -18.82 -4.29 12.01
CA MET A 1 -18.03 -3.21 11.37
C MET A 1 -16.82 -2.91 12.25
N LYS A 2 -15.71 -3.53 11.99
CA LYS A 2 -14.40 -3.11 12.53
C LYS A 2 -13.66 -2.52 11.35
N THR A 3 -13.92 -1.24 11.14
CA THR A 3 -13.20 -0.43 10.18
C THR A 3 -11.74 -0.44 10.62
N ARG A 4 -10.92 -1.23 9.98
CA ARG A 4 -9.48 -1.00 10.01
C ARG A 4 -9.26 0.21 9.14
N LEU A 5 -9.31 1.34 9.83
CA LEU A 5 -9.13 2.67 9.32
C LEU A 5 -7.69 2.81 8.83
N ILE A 6 -7.43 2.46 7.58
CA ILE A 6 -6.42 3.18 6.82
C ILE A 6 -7.09 4.50 6.50
N LEU A 7 -6.88 5.45 7.39
CA LEU A 7 -7.60 6.72 7.43
C LEU A 7 -7.10 7.63 6.30
N PHE A 8 -7.63 7.48 5.09
CA PHE A 8 -7.69 8.60 4.17
C PHE A 8 -8.75 9.58 4.66
N ILE A 9 -8.39 10.45 5.59
CA ILE A 9 -9.25 11.57 5.97
C ILE A 9 -9.21 12.61 4.85
N LEU A 10 -10.13 12.48 3.90
CA LEU A 10 -10.58 13.59 3.09
C LEU A 10 -11.56 14.42 3.92
N LEU A 11 -11.03 15.36 4.68
CA LEU A 11 -11.84 16.40 5.35
C LEU A 11 -12.10 17.51 4.34
N PHE A 12 -13.25 17.42 3.66
CA PHE A 12 -13.83 18.56 2.97
C PHE A 12 -14.38 19.54 4.03
N ILE A 13 -13.63 20.57 4.32
CA ILE A 13 -14.15 21.76 5.00
C ILE A 13 -14.18 22.87 3.97
N SER A 14 -15.38 23.14 3.45
CA SER A 14 -15.67 24.36 2.71
C SER A 14 -15.73 25.54 3.68
N GLY A 15 -14.92 26.58 3.39
CA GLY A 15 -15.21 27.89 3.92
C GLY A 15 -14.01 28.73 4.32
N PHE A 16 -13.84 29.80 3.57
CA PHE A 16 -13.10 31.03 3.82
C PHE A 16 -11.63 31.08 3.38
N ALA A 17 -11.45 31.81 2.27
CA ALA A 17 -10.21 32.30 1.76
C ALA A 17 -9.50 33.22 2.80
N ILE A 18 -8.39 32.73 3.35
CA ILE A 18 -7.32 33.58 3.80
C ILE A 18 -6.10 33.12 3.01
N ALA A 19 -5.61 33.99 2.10
CA ALA A 19 -4.34 33.79 1.41
C ALA A 19 -3.20 33.89 2.43
N GLY A 20 -2.98 32.80 3.14
CA GLY A 20 -1.77 32.51 3.89
C GLY A 20 -1.10 31.37 3.16
N CYS A 21 0.06 31.59 2.56
CA CYS A 21 0.96 30.53 2.16
C CYS A 21 1.24 29.66 3.41
N LYS A 22 0.43 28.63 3.63
CA LYS A 22 0.83 27.53 4.50
C LYS A 22 1.96 26.84 3.75
N GLN A 23 3.17 27.19 4.11
CA GLN A 23 4.33 26.34 3.88
C GLN A 23 3.99 25.02 4.58
N GLN A 24 3.48 24.07 3.82
CA GLN A 24 3.37 22.68 4.26
C GLN A 24 4.83 22.30 4.52
N ASN A 25 5.22 22.20 5.79
CA ASN A 25 6.48 21.59 6.17
C ASN A 25 6.41 20.13 5.75
N GLN A 26 6.72 19.88 4.48
CA GLN A 26 6.86 18.54 3.96
C GLN A 26 7.99 17.89 4.77
N TYR A 27 7.65 16.85 5.54
CA TYR A 27 8.62 16.09 6.28
C TYR A 27 9.71 15.60 5.32
N ARG A 28 10.98 15.80 5.68
CA ARG A 28 12.10 15.40 4.84
C ARG A 28 13.04 14.53 5.67
N PRO A 29 13.17 13.24 5.33
CA PRO A 29 14.10 12.37 6.04
C PRO A 29 15.57 12.72 5.74
N ASP A 30 16.48 12.11 6.50
CA ASP A 30 17.91 12.24 6.28
C ASP A 30 18.31 11.88 4.84
N ALA A 31 19.34 12.55 4.30
CA ALA A 31 19.80 12.36 2.94
C ALA A 31 20.15 10.89 2.61
N LYS A 32 20.64 10.10 3.57
CA LYS A 32 20.93 8.66 3.41
C LYS A 32 19.68 7.84 3.12
N ILE A 33 18.54 8.20 3.72
CA ILE A 33 17.26 7.50 3.53
C ILE A 33 16.70 7.84 2.16
N VAL A 34 16.72 9.13 1.80
CA VAL A 34 16.33 9.59 0.45
C VAL A 34 17.19 8.92 -0.62
N ALA A 35 18.51 8.80 -0.41
CA ALA A 35 19.39 8.12 -1.35
C ALA A 35 19.06 6.63 -1.49
N ALA A 36 18.77 5.95 -0.38
CA ALA A 36 18.36 4.54 -0.40
C ALA A 36 17.06 4.33 -1.19
N PHE A 37 16.07 5.22 -0.97
CA PHE A 37 14.83 5.23 -1.73
C PHE A 37 15.06 5.45 -3.23
N ASN A 38 15.79 6.51 -3.61
CA ASN A 38 16.05 6.83 -5.02
C ASN A 38 16.82 5.71 -5.75
N ASN A 39 17.71 5.01 -5.04
CA ASN A 39 18.42 3.85 -5.61
C ASN A 39 17.48 2.67 -5.86
N LYS A 40 16.45 2.49 -5.01
CA LYS A 40 15.51 1.38 -5.14
C LYS A 40 14.38 1.69 -6.13
N TYR A 41 13.92 2.94 -6.18
CA TYR A 41 12.78 3.40 -6.99
C TYR A 41 13.17 4.60 -7.86
N PRO A 42 14.05 4.41 -8.86
CA PRO A 42 14.56 5.51 -9.67
C PRO A 42 13.52 6.12 -10.63
N GLN A 43 12.40 5.44 -10.85
CA GLN A 43 11.31 5.89 -11.73
C GLN A 43 10.11 6.45 -10.97
N SER A 44 10.24 6.59 -9.63
CA SER A 44 9.16 7.10 -8.79
C SER A 44 8.85 8.56 -9.07
N ASP A 45 7.57 8.91 -9.01
CA ASP A 45 7.08 10.28 -9.04
C ASP A 45 6.18 10.59 -7.83
N LYS A 46 5.86 11.88 -7.61
CA LYS A 46 4.97 12.36 -6.55
C LYS A 46 5.34 11.83 -5.17
N VAL A 47 6.62 11.85 -4.84
CA VAL A 47 7.12 11.30 -3.58
C VAL A 47 6.77 12.22 -2.42
N GLU A 48 6.03 11.68 -1.46
CA GLU A 48 5.74 12.31 -0.17
C GLU A 48 6.33 11.46 0.95
N TRP A 49 6.81 12.15 2.00
CA TRP A 49 7.46 11.48 3.11
C TRP A 49 6.72 11.71 4.41
N GLU A 50 6.58 10.66 5.19
CA GLU A 50 6.08 10.73 6.56
C GLU A 50 6.90 9.84 7.51
N GLN A 51 6.60 9.93 8.80
CA GLN A 51 7.18 9.06 9.80
C GLN A 51 6.05 8.29 10.49
N LYS A 52 6.07 6.97 10.37
CA LYS A 52 5.10 6.05 10.99
C LYS A 52 5.84 5.07 11.89
N GLN A 53 5.47 4.97 13.17
CA GLN A 53 5.99 3.95 14.10
C GLN A 53 7.53 3.86 14.17
N GLY A 54 8.23 4.97 13.98
CA GLY A 54 9.69 5.01 13.99
C GLY A 54 10.37 4.67 12.66
N TYR A 55 9.59 4.38 11.62
CA TYR A 55 10.06 4.19 10.25
C TYR A 55 9.85 5.45 9.43
N TYR A 56 10.63 5.58 8.35
CA TYR A 56 10.48 6.58 7.31
C TYR A 56 9.72 5.97 6.16
N VAL A 57 8.57 6.53 5.83
CA VAL A 57 7.67 6.00 4.79
C VAL A 57 7.62 6.97 3.63
N ALA A 58 7.94 6.45 2.44
CA ALA A 58 7.76 7.17 1.19
C ALA A 58 6.46 6.68 0.53
N GLU A 59 5.50 7.59 0.39
CA GLU A 59 4.36 7.41 -0.50
C GLU A 59 4.74 7.93 -1.88
N PHE A 60 4.55 7.14 -2.92
CA PHE A 60 4.95 7.51 -4.28
C PHE A 60 4.15 6.77 -5.35
N ARG A 61 4.33 7.19 -6.60
CA ARG A 61 3.79 6.46 -7.75
C ARG A 61 4.91 5.96 -8.63
N GLU A 62 4.71 4.74 -9.15
CA GLU A 62 5.53 4.16 -10.21
C GLU A 62 4.60 3.38 -11.15
N ASP A 63 4.69 3.63 -12.46
CA ASP A 63 3.82 3.06 -13.50
C ASP A 63 2.30 3.23 -13.23
N GLY A 64 1.93 4.32 -12.56
CA GLY A 64 0.54 4.64 -12.22
C GLY A 64 -0.03 3.85 -11.04
N ILE A 65 0.80 3.07 -10.35
CA ILE A 65 0.48 2.34 -9.13
C ILE A 65 0.94 3.16 -7.93
N GLU A 66 0.14 3.18 -6.87
CA GLU A 66 0.49 3.79 -5.59
C GLU A 66 1.26 2.80 -4.72
N HIS A 67 2.31 3.30 -4.07
CA HIS A 67 3.20 2.51 -3.24
C HIS A 67 3.51 3.24 -1.93
N GLU A 68 3.71 2.46 -0.87
CA GLU A 68 4.34 2.91 0.38
C GLU A 68 5.61 2.09 0.63
N ALA A 69 6.77 2.72 0.58
CA ALA A 69 8.04 2.08 0.91
C ALA A 69 8.56 2.50 2.28
N TRP A 70 8.85 1.53 3.11
CA TRP A 70 9.24 1.70 4.51
C TRP A 70 10.75 1.48 4.69
N PHE A 71 11.40 2.43 5.35
CA PHE A 71 12.84 2.41 5.65
C PHE A 71 13.07 2.59 7.15
N ASP A 72 14.05 1.89 7.70
CA ASP A 72 14.49 2.14 9.07
C ASP A 72 15.40 3.39 9.17
N GLY A 73 15.76 3.77 10.39
CA GLY A 73 16.60 4.94 10.65
C GLY A 73 18.03 4.82 10.09
N THR A 74 18.46 3.66 9.61
CA THR A 74 19.75 3.47 8.94
C THR A 74 19.68 3.66 7.43
N GLY A 75 18.45 3.73 6.87
CA GLY A 75 18.18 3.75 5.44
C GLY A 75 18.00 2.37 4.84
N LYS A 76 17.90 1.32 5.67
CA LYS A 76 17.62 -0.04 5.19
C LYS A 76 16.14 -0.15 4.83
N TRP A 77 15.84 -0.63 3.62
CA TRP A 77 14.49 -0.96 3.20
C TRP A 77 13.92 -2.13 4.02
N VAL A 78 12.70 -1.96 4.50
CA VAL A 78 11.98 -2.92 5.34
C VAL A 78 10.90 -3.64 4.55
N MET A 79 10.02 -2.87 3.91
CA MET A 79 8.93 -3.39 3.11
C MET A 79 8.42 -2.36 2.11
N THR A 80 7.65 -2.84 1.14
CA THR A 80 6.84 -2.01 0.25
C THR A 80 5.45 -2.61 0.14
N GLU A 81 4.46 -1.78 0.30
CA GLU A 81 3.08 -2.04 -0.01
C GLU A 81 2.73 -1.39 -1.35
N SER A 82 1.98 -2.08 -2.19
CA SER A 82 1.58 -1.61 -3.51
C SER A 82 0.10 -1.90 -3.73
N ASN A 83 -0.68 -0.86 -4.04
CA ASN A 83 -2.09 -1.01 -4.36
C ASN A 83 -2.26 -1.48 -5.80
N LEU A 84 -2.78 -2.67 -6.01
CA LEU A 84 -2.86 -3.32 -7.30
C LEU A 84 -4.28 -3.33 -7.88
N ARG A 85 -4.36 -3.38 -9.19
CA ARG A 85 -5.60 -3.79 -9.87
C ARG A 85 -5.70 -5.31 -9.90
N TYR A 86 -6.91 -5.85 -9.88
CA TYR A 86 -7.14 -7.30 -9.97
C TYR A 86 -6.44 -7.93 -11.20
N SER A 87 -6.43 -7.23 -12.33
CA SER A 87 -5.75 -7.69 -13.55
C SER A 87 -4.23 -7.79 -13.42
N SER A 88 -3.64 -7.09 -12.44
CA SER A 88 -2.19 -7.10 -12.16
C SER A 88 -1.76 -8.23 -11.21
N LEU A 89 -2.72 -8.95 -10.60
CA LEU A 89 -2.41 -10.14 -9.82
C LEU A 89 -1.78 -11.24 -10.69
N PRO A 90 -0.86 -12.05 -10.16
CA PRO A 90 -0.41 -13.28 -10.81
C PRO A 90 -1.59 -14.14 -11.28
N GLN A 91 -1.46 -14.72 -12.47
CA GLN A 91 -2.53 -15.55 -13.05
C GLN A 91 -2.95 -16.68 -12.11
N ALA A 92 -2.01 -17.33 -11.43
CA ALA A 92 -2.28 -18.41 -10.48
C ALA A 92 -3.21 -17.97 -9.33
N ILE A 93 -3.01 -16.74 -8.80
CA ILE A 93 -3.88 -16.18 -7.75
C ILE A 93 -5.29 -15.96 -8.30
N ARG A 94 -5.41 -15.33 -9.47
CA ARG A 94 -6.71 -15.07 -10.08
C ARG A 94 -7.49 -16.38 -10.33
N GLU A 95 -6.83 -17.41 -10.87
CA GLU A 95 -7.43 -18.73 -11.10
C GLU A 95 -7.89 -19.41 -9.81
N GLN A 96 -7.13 -19.29 -8.72
CA GLN A 96 -7.54 -19.84 -7.43
C GLN A 96 -8.68 -19.04 -6.80
N PHE A 97 -8.62 -17.71 -6.88
CA PHE A 97 -9.70 -16.85 -6.40
C PHE A 97 -11.02 -17.14 -7.12
N GLU A 98 -11.01 -17.26 -8.45
CA GLU A 98 -12.20 -17.52 -9.26
C GLU A 98 -12.86 -18.88 -8.97
N LYS A 99 -12.11 -19.86 -8.47
CA LYS A 99 -12.60 -21.17 -8.03
C LYS A 99 -13.04 -21.17 -6.56
N SER A 100 -12.77 -20.12 -5.81
CA SER A 100 -13.08 -20.05 -4.39
C SER A 100 -14.56 -19.73 -4.12
N VAL A 101 -15.01 -19.97 -2.90
CA VAL A 101 -16.35 -19.57 -2.43
C VAL A 101 -16.51 -18.04 -2.37
N TYR A 102 -15.41 -17.31 -2.46
CA TYR A 102 -15.35 -15.86 -2.41
C TYR A 102 -15.41 -15.19 -3.80
N SER A 103 -15.44 -15.95 -4.88
CA SER A 103 -15.37 -15.43 -6.27
C SER A 103 -16.44 -14.40 -6.62
N THR A 104 -17.60 -14.46 -5.95
CA THR A 104 -18.74 -13.54 -6.14
C THR A 104 -18.75 -12.35 -5.17
N TRP A 105 -17.79 -12.29 -4.24
CA TRP A 105 -17.70 -11.19 -3.29
C TRP A 105 -17.15 -9.95 -3.98
N LYS A 106 -17.56 -8.77 -3.48
CA LYS A 106 -16.98 -7.50 -3.93
C LYS A 106 -15.53 -7.42 -3.49
N LYS A 107 -14.64 -7.08 -4.40
CA LYS A 107 -13.25 -6.77 -4.11
C LYS A 107 -13.18 -5.30 -3.73
N ASP A 108 -12.76 -5.01 -2.53
CA ASP A 108 -12.61 -3.63 -2.03
C ASP A 108 -11.23 -3.09 -2.35
N ASP A 109 -10.19 -3.81 -1.94
CA ASP A 109 -8.81 -3.43 -2.19
C ASP A 109 -7.94 -4.64 -2.52
N ILE A 110 -6.80 -4.41 -3.14
CA ILE A 110 -5.86 -5.46 -3.50
C ILE A 110 -4.45 -4.94 -3.31
N ASP A 111 -3.73 -5.56 -2.38
CA ASP A 111 -2.38 -5.15 -2.03
C ASP A 111 -1.35 -6.23 -2.29
N LYS A 112 -0.15 -5.77 -2.62
CA LYS A 112 1.05 -6.59 -2.66
C LYS A 112 2.01 -6.10 -1.58
N ILE A 113 2.45 -7.00 -0.71
CA ILE A 113 3.44 -6.73 0.32
C ILE A 113 4.75 -7.42 -0.04
N GLU A 114 5.79 -6.63 -0.22
CA GLU A 114 7.17 -7.12 -0.43
C GLU A 114 8.02 -6.83 0.80
N ARG A 115 8.81 -7.80 1.24
CA ARG A 115 9.76 -7.67 2.35
C ARG A 115 11.12 -8.26 1.98
N ALA A 116 12.18 -7.71 2.58
CA ALA A 116 13.54 -8.20 2.32
C ALA A 116 13.67 -9.68 2.66
N GLY A 117 14.12 -10.51 1.69
CA GLY A 117 14.38 -11.94 1.89
C GLY A 117 13.12 -12.81 2.06
N MET A 118 11.93 -12.29 1.79
CA MET A 118 10.66 -13.01 1.89
C MET A 118 9.95 -13.06 0.54
N GLU A 119 9.14 -14.08 0.34
CA GLU A 119 8.22 -14.12 -0.80
C GLU A 119 7.16 -13.04 -0.68
N ALA A 120 6.78 -12.45 -1.81
CA ALA A 120 5.71 -11.46 -1.85
C ALA A 120 4.36 -12.08 -1.45
N VAL A 121 3.60 -11.34 -0.65
CA VAL A 121 2.24 -11.70 -0.26
C VAL A 121 1.26 -10.77 -0.96
N TYR A 122 0.19 -11.32 -1.49
CA TYR A 122 -0.90 -10.60 -2.12
C TYR A 122 -2.14 -10.73 -1.24
N ILE A 123 -2.79 -9.62 -0.99
CA ILE A 123 -3.98 -9.53 -0.14
C ILE A 123 -5.14 -9.11 -1.04
N ILE A 124 -6.24 -9.84 -0.99
CA ILE A 124 -7.51 -9.45 -1.62
C ILE A 124 -8.49 -9.18 -0.50
N GLU A 125 -8.84 -7.92 -0.31
CA GLU A 125 -9.87 -7.48 0.64
C GLU A 125 -11.24 -7.61 -0.01
N LEU A 126 -12.16 -8.26 0.70
CA LEU A 126 -13.46 -8.63 0.18
C LEU A 126 -14.58 -8.18 1.12
N GLU A 127 -15.69 -7.75 0.53
CA GLU A 127 -16.90 -7.37 1.25
C GLU A 127 -18.12 -8.08 0.66
N LYS A 128 -18.99 -8.57 1.53
CA LYS A 128 -20.31 -9.07 1.16
C LYS A 128 -21.30 -8.92 2.32
N GLU A 129 -22.37 -8.15 2.07
CA GLU A 129 -23.49 -8.00 3.02
C GLU A 129 -23.04 -7.54 4.41
N GLY A 130 -21.99 -6.66 4.48
CA GLY A 130 -21.42 -6.14 5.71
C GLY A 130 -20.46 -7.11 6.43
N LEU A 131 -20.07 -8.19 5.77
CA LEU A 131 -18.99 -9.08 6.20
C LEU A 131 -17.73 -8.75 5.41
N ASP A 132 -16.63 -8.49 6.12
CA ASP A 132 -15.32 -8.25 5.56
C ASP A 132 -14.44 -9.49 5.71
N THR A 133 -13.62 -9.78 4.73
CA THR A 133 -12.65 -10.89 4.77
C THR A 133 -11.45 -10.59 3.89
N ASP A 134 -10.26 -10.92 4.38
CA ASP A 134 -9.01 -10.77 3.63
C ASP A 134 -8.45 -12.15 3.27
N LEU A 135 -8.11 -12.31 2.01
CA LEU A 135 -7.45 -13.51 1.49
C LEU A 135 -5.99 -13.21 1.20
N TYR A 136 -5.09 -13.95 1.83
CA TYR A 136 -3.65 -13.81 1.69
C TYR A 136 -3.09 -14.92 0.80
N TYR A 137 -2.50 -14.55 -0.32
CA TYR A 137 -1.90 -15.46 -1.31
C TYR A 137 -0.40 -15.24 -1.44
N VAL A 138 0.32 -16.27 -1.82
CA VAL A 138 1.67 -16.15 -2.39
C VAL A 138 1.62 -16.29 -3.92
N GLY A 139 2.69 -15.87 -4.60
CA GLY A 139 2.68 -15.69 -6.06
C GLY A 139 2.30 -16.91 -6.90
N ASN A 140 2.47 -18.12 -6.36
CA ASN A 140 2.09 -19.37 -7.01
C ASN A 140 0.57 -19.71 -6.89
N GLY A 141 -0.23 -18.86 -6.25
CA GLY A 141 -1.66 -19.03 -6.06
C GLY A 141 -2.07 -19.75 -4.77
N ASN A 142 -1.12 -20.15 -3.93
CA ASN A 142 -1.45 -20.77 -2.66
C ASN A 142 -2.07 -19.74 -1.70
N LEU A 143 -3.28 -20.05 -1.20
CA LEU A 143 -3.92 -19.31 -0.12
C LEU A 143 -3.24 -19.71 1.20
N ILE A 144 -2.65 -18.73 1.88
CA ILE A 144 -1.91 -18.98 3.13
C ILE A 144 -2.66 -18.53 4.38
N LYS A 145 -3.66 -17.66 4.23
CA LYS A 145 -4.45 -17.14 5.35
C LYS A 145 -5.78 -16.56 4.88
N THR A 146 -6.81 -16.68 5.71
CA THR A 146 -8.10 -15.97 5.62
C THR A 146 -8.37 -15.29 6.97
N VAL A 147 -8.82 -14.05 6.97
CA VAL A 147 -9.09 -13.27 8.21
C VAL A 147 -10.45 -12.62 8.12
#